data_89acde6474ea30a68928fd1e9874a529
#
_entry.id   89acde6474ea30a68928fd1e9874a529
#
_cell.length_a   1.000
_cell.length_b   1.000
_cell.length_c   1.000
_cell.angle_alpha   90.00
_cell.angle_beta   90.00
_cell.angle_gamma   90.00
#
_symmetry.space_group_name_H-M   'P 1'
#
loop_
_entity.id
_entity.type
_entity.pdbx_description
1 polymer ?
#
loop_
_entity_poly.entity_id
_entity_poly.type
_entity_poly.pdbx_seq_one_letter_code
_entity_poly.pdbx_strand_id
1 'polypeptide(L)'
;MARIVQCVPNFSEGRDNSKIEDIVSVLKNKEGFKMVSYEPDGDYNRTVVTLLGDPEYIIDALVEFTGKVLSNIDMNFQSGEHARMGAVDVIPFIPIEEVTMDECIEYANVVAKKINLKYDIPIFMYAEAANKKDRVKLPNIRKGEFEGMKDKIKLENWAPDYGKAEIHPTFGVIGVGARIPLIAYNIDLDTTDTKIAGNIAKAIRFSSGGFRFVQAGPVYLDSRGHCQVTMNILNYKKNPIYRIFETVKMEAKRYQVEVTNSELVGLIPRDTLIRSLRYYFKSEGIEFNKEMSFDEITKYAIKYLVFRDFDNLKIIEANI
;
A
#
# COMPACT_ATOMS: atom_id res chain seq x y z
N MET A 1 -16.82 10.71 -18.25
CA MET A 1 -16.02 9.56 -17.78
C MET A 1 -16.26 9.39 -16.29
N ALA A 2 -16.21 8.18 -15.77
CA ALA A 2 -16.45 7.95 -14.35
C ALA A 2 -15.28 8.50 -13.53
N ARG A 3 -15.57 9.09 -12.38
CA ARG A 3 -14.54 9.56 -11.42
C ARG A 3 -14.12 8.39 -10.57
N ILE A 4 -12.85 7.97 -10.66
CA ILE A 4 -12.37 6.76 -10.00
C ILE A 4 -11.18 7.05 -9.10
N VAL A 5 -11.34 6.69 -7.83
CA VAL A 5 -10.26 6.60 -6.87
C VAL A 5 -10.00 5.15 -6.48
N GLN A 6 -8.78 4.84 -6.12
CA GLN A 6 -8.46 3.67 -5.34
C GLN A 6 -8.38 4.08 -3.87
N CYS A 7 -9.01 3.30 -2.99
CA CYS A 7 -8.82 3.45 -1.56
C CYS A 7 -8.36 2.12 -0.96
N VAL A 8 -7.33 2.18 -0.11
CA VAL A 8 -6.68 0.97 0.42
C VAL A 8 -6.64 1.02 1.95
N PRO A 9 -7.79 0.91 2.63
CA PRO A 9 -7.82 0.87 4.08
C PRO A 9 -7.16 -0.39 4.63
N ASN A 10 -6.48 -0.24 5.78
CA ASN A 10 -5.87 -1.35 6.50
C ASN A 10 -6.50 -1.41 7.90
N PHE A 11 -6.85 -2.61 8.36
CA PHE A 11 -7.31 -2.83 9.72
C PHE A 11 -6.54 -3.94 10.44
N SER A 12 -6.49 -3.86 11.78
CA SER A 12 -5.62 -4.66 12.65
C SER A 12 -6.28 -5.97 13.06
N GLU A 13 -6.64 -6.80 12.10
CA GLU A 13 -7.10 -8.18 12.27
C GLU A 13 -6.72 -8.98 11.01
N GLY A 14 -6.04 -10.10 11.18
CA GLY A 14 -5.61 -10.96 10.06
C GLY A 14 -5.74 -12.46 10.37
N ARG A 15 -6.31 -12.82 11.55
CA ARG A 15 -6.35 -14.19 12.06
C ARG A 15 -7.76 -14.72 12.21
N ASP A 16 -8.69 -13.91 12.71
CA ASP A 16 -10.09 -14.28 12.92
C ASP A 16 -10.92 -14.01 11.67
N ASN A 17 -11.10 -15.04 10.84
CA ASN A 17 -11.88 -14.95 9.60
C ASN A 17 -13.32 -14.48 9.82
N SER A 18 -13.95 -14.80 10.96
CA SER A 18 -15.32 -14.39 11.26
C SER A 18 -15.42 -12.88 11.45
N LYS A 19 -14.46 -12.29 12.20
CA LYS A 19 -14.37 -10.85 12.36
C LYS A 19 -14.04 -10.16 11.05
N ILE A 20 -13.09 -10.70 10.28
CA ILE A 20 -12.71 -10.17 8.97
C ILE A 20 -13.93 -10.11 8.04
N GLU A 21 -14.69 -11.22 7.94
CA GLU A 21 -15.89 -11.28 7.11
C GLU A 21 -16.99 -10.30 7.56
N ASP A 22 -17.23 -10.15 8.86
CA ASP A 22 -18.19 -9.17 9.37
C ASP A 22 -17.74 -7.74 9.05
N ILE A 23 -16.45 -7.43 9.23
CA ILE A 23 -15.89 -6.10 8.93
C ILE A 23 -16.03 -5.76 7.44
N VAL A 24 -15.63 -6.66 6.53
CA VAL A 24 -15.66 -6.37 5.10
C VAL A 24 -17.06 -6.50 4.49
N SER A 25 -18.03 -7.08 5.20
CA SER A 25 -19.40 -7.29 4.71
C SER A 25 -20.06 -5.98 4.22
N VAL A 26 -19.80 -4.87 4.91
CA VAL A 26 -20.35 -3.54 4.59
C VAL A 26 -19.73 -2.90 3.34
N LEU A 27 -18.68 -3.52 2.78
CA LEU A 27 -18.01 -3.07 1.56
C LEU A 27 -18.36 -3.93 0.34
N LYS A 28 -19.04 -5.07 0.55
CA LYS A 28 -19.40 -6.01 -0.52
C LYS A 28 -20.67 -5.55 -1.24
N ASN A 29 -20.72 -5.76 -2.56
CA ASN A 29 -21.92 -5.56 -3.40
C ASN A 29 -22.54 -4.16 -3.24
N LYS A 30 -21.72 -3.13 -3.13
CA LYS A 30 -22.17 -1.73 -3.06
C LYS A 30 -22.28 -1.13 -4.46
N GLU A 31 -23.20 -0.18 -4.62
CA GLU A 31 -23.29 0.68 -5.80
C GLU A 31 -22.14 1.72 -5.78
N GLY A 32 -21.67 2.12 -6.95
CA GLY A 32 -20.71 3.19 -7.15
C GLY A 32 -19.24 2.80 -6.93
N PHE A 33 -18.95 1.68 -6.28
CA PHE A 33 -17.58 1.16 -6.15
C PHE A 33 -17.54 -0.37 -6.04
N LYS A 34 -16.35 -0.92 -6.32
CA LYS A 34 -16.06 -2.35 -6.19
C LYS A 34 -15.03 -2.57 -5.10
N MET A 35 -15.28 -3.50 -4.17
CA MET A 35 -14.23 -4.09 -3.37
C MET A 35 -13.52 -5.14 -4.23
N VAL A 36 -12.29 -4.84 -4.67
CA VAL A 36 -11.50 -5.68 -5.57
C VAL A 36 -10.91 -6.87 -4.82
N SER A 37 -10.35 -6.61 -3.65
CA SER A 37 -9.76 -7.63 -2.79
C SER A 37 -9.77 -7.22 -1.32
N TYR A 38 -9.62 -8.22 -0.44
CA TYR A 38 -9.14 -8.06 0.92
C TYR A 38 -8.15 -9.20 1.20
N GLU A 39 -7.02 -8.85 1.79
CA GLU A 39 -5.87 -9.75 1.95
C GLU A 39 -5.50 -9.80 3.44
N PRO A 40 -5.98 -10.82 4.19
CA PRO A 40 -5.60 -11.03 5.57
C PRO A 40 -4.19 -11.62 5.67
N ASP A 41 -3.43 -11.18 6.66
CA ASP A 41 -2.11 -11.67 6.99
C ASP A 41 -2.03 -11.98 8.48
N GLY A 42 -1.89 -13.27 8.83
CA GLY A 42 -1.88 -13.75 10.20
C GLY A 42 -0.62 -13.39 10.99
N ASP A 43 0.55 -13.28 10.33
CA ASP A 43 1.82 -12.94 10.97
C ASP A 43 1.83 -11.45 11.33
N TYR A 44 1.47 -10.61 10.36
CA TYR A 44 1.30 -9.17 10.59
C TYR A 44 0.06 -8.85 11.41
N ASN A 45 -0.91 -9.77 11.51
CA ASN A 45 -2.22 -9.59 12.13
C ASN A 45 -2.93 -8.34 11.61
N ARG A 46 -3.07 -8.28 10.29
CA ARG A 46 -3.58 -7.13 9.53
C ARG A 46 -4.32 -7.61 8.29
N THR A 47 -5.36 -6.90 7.90
CA THR A 47 -6.00 -7.07 6.59
C THR A 47 -5.89 -5.78 5.78
N VAL A 48 -5.51 -5.92 4.52
CA VAL A 48 -5.49 -4.85 3.52
C VAL A 48 -6.72 -5.00 2.63
N VAL A 49 -7.53 -3.96 2.53
CA VAL A 49 -8.70 -3.94 1.63
C VAL A 49 -8.39 -3.03 0.45
N THR A 50 -8.83 -3.41 -0.75
CA THR A 50 -8.72 -2.58 -1.95
C THR A 50 -10.09 -2.26 -2.52
N LEU A 51 -10.42 -0.96 -2.57
CA LEU A 51 -11.64 -0.41 -3.15
C LEU A 51 -11.30 0.39 -4.41
N LEU A 52 -12.13 0.28 -5.45
CA LEU A 52 -12.05 1.08 -6.68
C LEU A 52 -13.45 1.61 -7.02
N GLY A 53 -13.56 2.89 -7.32
CA GLY A 53 -14.82 3.48 -7.79
C GLY A 53 -14.99 4.94 -7.43
N ASP A 54 -16.24 5.37 -7.40
CA ASP A 54 -16.61 6.75 -7.12
C ASP A 54 -16.30 7.12 -5.66
N PRO A 55 -15.54 8.21 -5.43
CA PRO A 55 -15.14 8.64 -4.10
C PRO A 55 -16.30 8.95 -3.15
N GLU A 56 -17.43 9.44 -3.65
CA GLU A 56 -18.58 9.82 -2.80
C GLU A 56 -19.19 8.57 -2.13
N TYR A 57 -19.38 7.50 -2.90
CA TYR A 57 -19.87 6.22 -2.35
C TYR A 57 -18.86 5.55 -1.41
N ILE A 58 -17.56 5.64 -1.75
CA ILE A 58 -16.49 5.08 -0.91
C ILE A 58 -16.44 5.77 0.44
N ILE A 59 -16.60 7.10 0.52
CA ILE A 59 -16.58 7.86 1.78
C ILE A 59 -17.61 7.33 2.78
N ASP A 60 -18.86 7.17 2.36
CA ASP A 60 -19.92 6.70 3.26
C ASP A 60 -19.71 5.25 3.70
N ALA A 61 -19.26 4.39 2.78
CA ALA A 61 -18.90 3.01 3.08
C ALA A 61 -17.73 2.90 4.07
N LEU A 62 -16.74 3.79 4.00
CA LEU A 62 -15.61 3.84 4.96
C LEU A 62 -16.04 4.27 6.37
N VAL A 63 -17.06 5.11 6.48
CA VAL A 63 -17.64 5.46 7.79
C VAL A 63 -18.34 4.25 8.41
N GLU A 64 -19.13 3.49 7.63
CA GLU A 64 -19.75 2.23 8.10
C GLU A 64 -18.68 1.19 8.47
N PHE A 65 -17.69 1.01 7.60
CA PHE A 65 -16.55 0.11 7.81
C PHE A 65 -15.82 0.43 9.12
N THR A 66 -15.53 1.70 9.41
CA THR A 66 -14.88 2.11 10.65
C THR A 66 -15.72 1.72 11.87
N GLY A 67 -17.04 1.84 11.79
CA GLY A 67 -17.95 1.40 12.86
C GLY A 67 -17.94 -0.12 13.07
N LYS A 68 -17.84 -0.90 11.98
CA LYS A 68 -17.69 -2.36 12.07
C LYS A 68 -16.35 -2.75 12.71
N VAL A 69 -15.27 -2.09 12.32
CA VAL A 69 -13.95 -2.31 12.93
C VAL A 69 -13.98 -1.97 14.43
N LEU A 70 -14.59 -0.85 14.81
CA LEU A 70 -14.73 -0.44 16.21
C LEU A 70 -15.48 -1.49 17.06
N SER A 71 -16.50 -2.14 16.50
CA SER A 71 -17.28 -3.16 17.21
C SER A 71 -16.60 -4.53 17.31
N ASN A 72 -15.59 -4.80 16.47
CA ASN A 72 -14.95 -6.12 16.37
C ASN A 72 -13.53 -6.17 16.93
N ILE A 73 -12.82 -5.04 17.02
CA ILE A 73 -11.41 -5.00 17.37
C ILE A 73 -11.18 -4.13 18.60
N ASP A 74 -10.51 -4.70 19.60
CA ASP A 74 -9.96 -3.97 20.74
C ASP A 74 -8.43 -4.02 20.69
N MET A 75 -7.81 -2.87 20.46
CA MET A 75 -6.36 -2.73 20.31
C MET A 75 -5.58 -3.08 21.57
N ASN A 76 -6.22 -3.12 22.74
CA ASN A 76 -5.57 -3.54 23.99
C ASN A 76 -5.21 -5.04 24.00
N PHE A 77 -5.86 -5.84 23.16
CA PHE A 77 -5.63 -7.28 23.02
C PHE A 77 -4.99 -7.67 21.67
N GLN A 78 -4.82 -6.70 20.75
CA GLN A 78 -4.26 -6.96 19.43
C GLN A 78 -2.73 -7.01 19.48
N SER A 79 -2.15 -8.02 18.83
CA SER A 79 -0.70 -8.19 18.67
C SER A 79 -0.36 -8.72 17.27
N GLY A 80 0.75 -8.28 16.70
CA GLY A 80 1.25 -8.70 15.38
C GLY A 80 2.50 -7.92 15.00
N GLU A 81 3.18 -8.36 13.94
CA GLU A 81 4.43 -7.73 13.46
C GLU A 81 4.18 -6.39 12.73
N HIS A 82 2.93 -6.07 12.41
CA HIS A 82 2.60 -4.81 11.75
C HIS A 82 2.63 -3.64 12.74
N ALA A 83 3.44 -2.62 12.41
CA ALA A 83 3.41 -1.34 13.13
C ALA A 83 2.05 -0.66 12.91
N ARG A 84 1.23 -0.58 13.95
CA ARG A 84 -0.16 -0.07 13.91
C ARG A 84 -0.40 0.96 15.02
N MET A 85 -1.24 1.92 14.73
CA MET A 85 -1.63 2.97 15.68
C MET A 85 -3.13 2.95 16.04
N GLY A 86 -3.89 2.08 15.39
CA GLY A 86 -5.32 1.91 15.67
C GLY A 86 -5.92 0.70 14.99
N ALA A 87 -7.17 0.40 15.31
CA ALA A 87 -7.93 -0.73 14.77
C ALA A 87 -8.14 -0.60 13.25
N VAL A 88 -8.46 0.59 12.75
CA VAL A 88 -8.14 1.01 11.37
C VAL A 88 -6.84 1.80 11.47
N ASP A 89 -5.80 1.31 10.81
CA ASP A 89 -4.50 1.96 10.86
C ASP A 89 -4.42 3.14 9.87
N VAL A 90 -4.82 2.89 8.61
CA VAL A 90 -4.78 3.92 7.55
C VAL A 90 -5.94 3.84 6.57
N ILE A 91 -6.30 5.01 6.01
CA ILE A 91 -7.26 5.18 4.91
C ILE A 91 -6.64 6.12 3.87
N PRO A 92 -5.95 5.60 2.81
CA PRO A 92 -5.41 6.41 1.73
C PRO A 92 -6.39 6.55 0.56
N PHE A 93 -6.55 7.77 0.03
CA PHE A 93 -7.17 8.03 -1.26
C PHE A 93 -6.09 8.19 -2.34
N ILE A 94 -6.30 7.58 -3.51
CA ILE A 94 -5.34 7.49 -4.59
C ILE A 94 -6.06 7.85 -5.89
N PRO A 95 -5.65 8.91 -6.61
CA PRO A 95 -6.30 9.29 -7.86
C PRO A 95 -5.97 8.28 -8.97
N ILE A 96 -7.00 7.79 -9.68
CA ILE A 96 -6.86 6.83 -10.77
C ILE A 96 -7.34 7.44 -12.09
N GLU A 97 -8.62 7.80 -12.21
CA GLU A 97 -9.21 8.33 -13.44
C GLU A 97 -10.11 9.53 -13.12
N GLU A 98 -10.01 10.60 -13.92
CA GLU A 98 -10.81 11.83 -13.80
C GLU A 98 -10.90 12.40 -12.36
N VAL A 99 -9.88 12.18 -11.55
CA VAL A 99 -9.72 12.69 -10.19
C VAL A 99 -8.31 13.21 -9.99
N THR A 100 -8.20 14.38 -9.42
CA THR A 100 -6.93 15.03 -9.09
C THR A 100 -6.46 14.65 -7.68
N MET A 101 -5.19 14.95 -7.37
CA MET A 101 -4.66 14.79 -6.01
C MET A 101 -5.35 15.74 -5.02
N ASP A 102 -5.65 16.98 -5.45
CA ASP A 102 -6.32 17.97 -4.59
C ASP A 102 -7.73 17.48 -4.20
N GLU A 103 -8.48 16.90 -5.14
CA GLU A 103 -9.76 16.26 -4.82
C GLU A 103 -9.60 15.06 -3.88
N CYS A 104 -8.56 14.24 -4.04
CA CYS A 104 -8.27 13.16 -3.09
C CYS A 104 -7.97 13.69 -1.67
N ILE A 105 -7.31 14.84 -1.56
CA ILE A 105 -7.08 15.53 -0.28
C ILE A 105 -8.42 15.98 0.33
N GLU A 106 -9.33 16.52 -0.48
CA GLU A 106 -10.67 16.90 -0.03
C GLU A 106 -11.46 15.69 0.47
N TYR A 107 -11.49 14.57 -0.26
CA TYR A 107 -12.15 13.33 0.17
C TYR A 107 -11.56 12.78 1.47
N ALA A 108 -10.23 12.82 1.61
CA ALA A 108 -9.57 12.42 2.85
C ALA A 108 -10.03 13.29 4.03
N ASN A 109 -10.15 14.59 3.85
CA ASN A 109 -10.66 15.49 4.89
C ASN A 109 -12.14 15.24 5.20
N VAL A 110 -12.98 14.99 4.19
CA VAL A 110 -14.42 14.69 4.40
C VAL A 110 -14.60 13.41 5.21
N VAL A 111 -13.92 12.31 4.83
CA VAL A 111 -14.05 11.04 5.56
C VAL A 111 -13.49 11.16 6.98
N ALA A 112 -12.35 11.84 7.15
CA ALA A 112 -11.76 12.09 8.47
C ALA A 112 -12.74 12.82 9.41
N LYS A 113 -13.35 13.90 8.92
CA LYS A 113 -14.36 14.67 9.69
C LYS A 113 -15.58 13.80 10.02
N LYS A 114 -16.12 13.05 9.05
CA LYS A 114 -17.29 12.17 9.28
C LYS A 114 -17.01 11.10 10.33
N ILE A 115 -15.85 10.42 10.26
CA ILE A 115 -15.44 9.38 11.21
C ILE A 115 -15.28 9.98 12.61
N ASN A 116 -14.54 11.10 12.74
CA ASN A 116 -14.34 11.72 14.03
C ASN A 116 -15.67 12.17 14.66
N LEU A 117 -16.54 12.83 13.92
CA LEU A 117 -17.86 13.29 14.42
C LEU A 117 -18.75 12.14 14.87
N LYS A 118 -18.68 10.97 14.20
CA LYS A 118 -19.57 9.85 14.50
C LYS A 118 -19.05 8.96 15.62
N TYR A 119 -17.73 8.79 15.74
CA TYR A 119 -17.13 7.79 16.63
C TYR A 119 -16.13 8.36 17.64
N ASP A 120 -15.92 9.69 17.66
CA ASP A 120 -14.93 10.40 18.52
C ASP A 120 -13.50 9.81 18.41
N ILE A 121 -13.14 9.25 17.22
CA ILE A 121 -11.82 8.71 16.95
C ILE A 121 -10.92 9.83 16.44
N PRO A 122 -9.73 10.07 17.05
CA PRO A 122 -8.81 11.09 16.58
C PRO A 122 -8.11 10.68 15.28
N ILE A 123 -7.93 11.68 14.40
CA ILE A 123 -7.40 11.46 13.03
C ILE A 123 -6.14 12.28 12.81
N PHE A 124 -5.14 11.64 12.20
CA PHE A 124 -3.93 12.27 11.67
C PHE A 124 -3.97 12.29 10.14
N MET A 125 -3.89 13.50 9.56
CA MET A 125 -3.74 13.63 8.11
C MET A 125 -2.30 13.33 7.70
N TYR A 126 -2.09 12.54 6.62
CA TYR A 126 -0.75 12.14 6.18
C TYR A 126 -0.54 12.22 4.66
N ALA A 127 0.69 12.03 4.21
CA ALA A 127 1.16 12.13 2.82
C ALA A 127 0.83 13.50 2.21
N GLU A 128 0.16 13.55 1.04
CA GLU A 128 -0.19 14.82 0.38
C GLU A 128 -1.28 15.60 1.15
N ALA A 129 -2.07 14.94 1.99
CA ALA A 129 -3.06 15.57 2.85
C ALA A 129 -2.49 16.04 4.20
N ALA A 130 -1.19 15.89 4.45
CA ALA A 130 -0.57 16.23 5.73
C ALA A 130 -0.56 17.75 5.99
N ASN A 131 -1.08 18.19 7.13
CA ASN A 131 -1.06 19.59 7.58
C ASN A 131 0.29 19.99 8.22
N LYS A 132 1.13 19.00 8.59
CA LYS A 132 2.44 19.23 9.23
C LYS A 132 3.52 18.40 8.53
N LYS A 133 4.71 18.97 8.33
CA LYS A 133 5.85 18.30 7.63
C LYS A 133 6.22 16.93 8.23
N ASP A 134 6.15 16.78 9.54
CA ASP A 134 6.48 15.53 10.22
C ASP A 134 5.47 14.41 9.95
N ARG A 135 4.27 14.73 9.45
CA ARG A 135 3.19 13.79 9.13
C ARG A 135 3.15 13.34 7.68
N VAL A 136 3.93 13.95 6.81
CA VAL A 136 4.06 13.51 5.39
C VAL A 136 4.52 12.05 5.33
N LYS A 137 5.38 11.63 6.25
CA LYS A 137 5.85 10.25 6.34
C LYS A 137 5.06 9.47 7.38
N LEU A 138 4.23 8.54 6.96
CA LEU A 138 3.43 7.68 7.83
C LEU A 138 4.22 6.99 8.95
N PRO A 139 5.46 6.48 8.73
CA PRO A 139 6.29 5.93 9.82
C PRO A 139 6.54 6.88 10.97
N ASN A 140 6.56 8.19 10.74
CA ASN A 140 6.73 9.17 11.80
C ASN A 140 5.48 9.21 12.72
N ILE A 141 4.29 9.08 12.14
CA ILE A 141 3.05 9.03 12.89
C ILE A 141 2.96 7.72 13.68
N ARG A 142 3.28 6.58 13.02
CA ARG A 142 3.26 5.23 13.63
C ARG A 142 4.30 5.02 14.73
N LYS A 143 5.36 5.85 14.80
CA LYS A 143 6.44 5.68 15.77
C LYS A 143 5.89 5.64 17.20
N GLY A 144 6.14 4.53 17.90
CA GLY A 144 5.62 4.22 19.23
C GLY A 144 4.32 3.43 19.20
N GLU A 145 3.73 3.24 18.03
CA GLU A 145 2.54 2.44 17.78
C GLU A 145 1.32 2.84 18.64
N PHE A 146 0.35 1.97 18.81
CA PHE A 146 -0.82 2.21 19.65
C PHE A 146 -0.41 2.53 21.10
N GLU A 147 0.57 1.79 21.63
CA GLU A 147 1.04 1.90 23.01
C GLU A 147 1.65 3.26 23.31
N GLY A 148 2.53 3.73 22.44
CA GLY A 148 3.20 5.02 22.58
C GLY A 148 2.33 6.23 22.17
N MET A 149 1.24 5.98 21.43
CA MET A 149 0.37 7.05 20.96
C MET A 149 -0.36 7.74 22.12
N LYS A 150 -0.61 7.05 23.24
CA LYS A 150 -1.26 7.61 24.46
C LYS A 150 -0.53 8.84 24.99
N ASP A 151 0.80 8.84 24.93
CA ASP A 151 1.61 9.97 25.41
C ASP A 151 1.95 10.93 24.27
N LYS A 152 2.23 10.39 23.08
CA LYS A 152 2.58 11.18 21.90
C LYS A 152 1.50 12.18 21.50
N ILE A 153 0.23 11.78 21.51
CA ILE A 153 -0.91 12.62 21.09
C ILE A 153 -1.09 13.88 21.96
N LYS A 154 -0.59 13.85 23.20
CA LYS A 154 -0.63 14.98 24.15
C LYS A 154 0.41 16.07 23.86
N LEU A 155 1.43 15.74 23.06
CA LEU A 155 2.45 16.70 22.67
C LEU A 155 1.86 17.69 21.66
N GLU A 156 2.15 18.98 21.81
CA GLU A 156 1.63 20.06 20.95
C GLU A 156 1.81 19.79 19.45
N ASN A 157 2.99 19.31 19.05
CA ASN A 157 3.29 18.98 17.65
C ASN A 157 2.53 17.74 17.14
N TRP A 158 1.99 16.92 18.06
CA TRP A 158 1.27 15.69 17.76
C TRP A 158 -0.22 15.74 18.12
N ALA A 159 -0.77 16.92 18.45
CA ALA A 159 -2.23 17.07 18.52
C ALA A 159 -2.87 16.64 17.19
N PRO A 160 -3.95 15.83 17.19
CA PRO A 160 -4.57 15.30 15.97
C PRO A 160 -5.11 16.43 15.09
N ASP A 161 -5.33 16.13 13.80
CA ASP A 161 -5.94 17.09 12.88
C ASP A 161 -7.46 17.18 13.07
N TYR A 162 -8.07 16.06 13.51
CA TYR A 162 -9.47 15.99 13.92
C TYR A 162 -9.57 15.24 15.25
N GLY A 163 -10.43 15.74 16.16
CA GLY A 163 -10.68 15.16 17.47
C GLY A 163 -9.83 15.75 18.59
N LYS A 164 -9.97 15.16 19.77
CA LYS A 164 -9.25 15.57 20.98
C LYS A 164 -7.83 14.99 21.00
N ALA A 165 -6.92 15.62 21.76
CA ALA A 165 -5.56 15.11 22.00
C ALA A 165 -5.55 13.93 22.99
N GLU A 166 -6.38 12.93 22.74
CA GLU A 166 -6.58 11.73 23.53
C GLU A 166 -6.93 10.56 22.59
N ILE A 167 -6.30 9.40 22.72
CA ILE A 167 -6.62 8.25 21.88
C ILE A 167 -7.99 7.68 22.21
N HIS A 168 -8.67 7.10 21.24
CA HIS A 168 -9.86 6.29 21.54
C HIS A 168 -9.41 5.03 22.32
N PRO A 169 -10.05 4.69 23.47
CA PRO A 169 -9.52 3.74 24.46
C PRO A 169 -9.32 2.33 23.92
N THR A 170 -10.16 1.86 23.01
CA THR A 170 -10.07 0.52 22.40
C THR A 170 -9.64 0.54 20.93
N PHE A 171 -9.79 1.69 20.28
CA PHE A 171 -9.54 1.80 18.84
C PHE A 171 -8.18 2.43 18.51
N GLY A 172 -7.70 3.39 19.30
CA GLY A 172 -6.50 4.16 18.99
C GLY A 172 -6.79 5.38 18.13
N VAL A 173 -6.03 5.55 17.04
CA VAL A 173 -6.12 6.67 16.10
C VAL A 173 -6.08 6.16 14.66
N ILE A 174 -6.50 6.99 13.68
CA ILE A 174 -6.44 6.66 12.26
C ILE A 174 -5.52 7.65 11.53
N GLY A 175 -4.71 7.14 10.59
CA GLY A 175 -4.07 7.93 9.55
C GLY A 175 -4.95 8.02 8.31
N VAL A 176 -5.44 9.21 7.97
CA VAL A 176 -6.19 9.43 6.73
C VAL A 176 -5.36 10.30 5.79
N GLY A 177 -5.28 9.96 4.50
CA GLY A 177 -4.42 10.72 3.61
C GLY A 177 -4.72 10.54 2.12
N ALA A 178 -3.95 11.26 1.32
CA ALA A 178 -3.96 11.15 -0.14
C ALA A 178 -2.54 10.91 -0.63
N ARG A 179 -2.36 10.03 -1.61
CA ARG A 179 -1.05 9.71 -2.17
C ARG A 179 -1.15 9.17 -3.59
N ILE A 180 -0.04 9.20 -4.32
CA ILE A 180 0.05 8.47 -5.59
C ILE A 180 0.08 6.95 -5.34
N PRO A 181 -0.23 6.12 -6.36
CA PRO A 181 -0.11 4.67 -6.24
C PRO A 181 1.28 4.25 -5.75
N LEU A 182 1.31 3.45 -4.71
CA LEU A 182 2.50 2.77 -4.20
C LEU A 182 2.56 1.40 -4.84
N ILE A 183 3.73 1.00 -5.33
CA ILE A 183 3.94 -0.33 -5.89
C ILE A 183 4.72 -1.15 -4.86
N ALA A 184 4.04 -2.12 -4.24
CA ALA A 184 4.68 -3.13 -3.41
C ALA A 184 5.21 -4.24 -4.33
N TYR A 185 6.51 -4.32 -4.47
CA TYR A 185 7.20 -5.16 -5.44
C TYR A 185 8.32 -5.93 -4.78
N ASN A 186 8.37 -7.22 -5.03
CA ASN A 186 9.34 -8.13 -4.43
C ASN A 186 10.09 -8.88 -5.52
N ILE A 187 11.37 -9.19 -5.28
CA ILE A 187 12.24 -9.90 -6.22
C ILE A 187 12.89 -11.08 -5.51
N ASP A 188 12.64 -12.29 -6.01
CA ASP A 188 13.18 -13.54 -5.48
C ASP A 188 14.60 -13.76 -5.97
N LEU A 189 15.46 -14.23 -5.07
CA LEU A 189 16.87 -14.54 -5.33
C LEU A 189 17.13 -16.02 -5.04
N ASP A 190 17.95 -16.68 -5.86
CA ASP A 190 18.36 -18.09 -5.65
C ASP A 190 19.40 -18.24 -4.53
N THR A 191 19.20 -17.60 -3.42
CA THR A 191 20.08 -17.67 -2.26
C THR A 191 19.30 -17.75 -0.95
N THR A 192 19.88 -18.39 0.05
CA THR A 192 19.40 -18.41 1.44
C THR A 192 20.12 -17.37 2.32
N ASP A 193 21.16 -16.70 1.80
CA ASP A 193 21.93 -15.72 2.55
C ASP A 193 21.23 -14.36 2.59
N THR A 194 20.61 -14.06 3.72
CA THR A 194 19.94 -12.77 3.98
C THR A 194 20.88 -11.57 3.92
N LYS A 195 22.21 -11.77 4.11
CA LYS A 195 23.20 -10.69 3.99
C LYS A 195 23.33 -10.24 2.53
N ILE A 196 23.31 -11.18 1.59
CA ILE A 196 23.32 -10.86 0.15
C ILE A 196 22.08 -10.06 -0.22
N ALA A 197 20.88 -10.55 0.11
CA ALA A 197 19.63 -9.83 -0.12
C ALA A 197 19.63 -8.45 0.56
N GLY A 198 20.20 -8.34 1.78
CA GLY A 198 20.35 -7.11 2.52
C GLY A 198 21.29 -6.10 1.84
N ASN A 199 22.39 -6.56 1.24
CA ASN A 199 23.32 -5.70 0.50
C ASN A 199 22.69 -5.19 -0.80
N ILE A 200 21.96 -6.04 -1.53
CA ILE A 200 21.20 -5.65 -2.72
C ILE A 200 20.12 -4.62 -2.34
N ALA A 201 19.36 -4.87 -1.27
CA ALA A 201 18.37 -3.92 -0.76
C ALA A 201 18.98 -2.56 -0.39
N LYS A 202 20.19 -2.55 0.20
CA LYS A 202 20.93 -1.30 0.50
C LYS A 202 21.33 -0.55 -0.77
N ALA A 203 21.69 -1.24 -1.84
CA ALA A 203 22.10 -0.59 -3.09
C ALA A 203 20.92 0.14 -3.78
N ILE A 204 19.68 -0.33 -3.61
CA ILE A 204 18.52 0.26 -4.28
C ILE A 204 17.70 1.21 -3.41
N ARG A 205 17.71 1.10 -2.07
CA ARG A 205 16.88 1.94 -1.20
C ARG A 205 17.46 3.33 -0.97
N PHE A 206 16.60 4.32 -0.86
CA PHE A 206 16.99 5.73 -0.68
C PHE A 206 17.83 5.99 0.58
N SER A 207 17.49 5.36 1.70
CA SER A 207 18.16 5.60 3.01
C SER A 207 19.64 5.21 3.03
N SER A 208 20.13 4.47 2.06
CA SER A 208 21.54 4.08 1.90
C SER A 208 22.18 4.57 0.60
N GLY A 209 21.60 5.60 -0.05
CA GLY A 209 22.16 6.23 -1.24
C GLY A 209 21.63 5.68 -2.58
N GLY A 210 20.64 4.78 -2.56
CA GLY A 210 19.98 4.26 -3.75
C GLY A 210 18.89 5.19 -4.32
N PHE A 211 17.88 4.61 -4.96
CA PHE A 211 16.83 5.36 -5.65
C PHE A 211 15.98 6.17 -4.69
N ARG A 212 15.83 7.46 -4.94
CA ARG A 212 14.84 8.29 -4.25
C ARG A 212 13.45 7.69 -4.45
N PHE A 213 12.63 7.63 -3.40
CA PHE A 213 11.30 7.01 -3.38
C PHE A 213 11.28 5.48 -3.43
N VAL A 214 12.39 4.81 -3.11
CA VAL A 214 12.43 3.35 -2.92
C VAL A 214 12.77 3.04 -1.47
N GLN A 215 11.96 2.22 -0.85
CA GLN A 215 12.21 1.55 0.43
C GLN A 215 12.42 0.08 0.13
N ALA A 216 13.47 -0.54 0.67
CA ALA A 216 13.74 -1.95 0.45
C ALA A 216 14.43 -2.59 1.65
N GLY A 217 14.20 -3.89 1.81
CA GLY A 217 14.80 -4.73 2.84
C GLY A 217 14.91 -6.19 2.38
N PRO A 218 15.71 -7.01 3.07
CA PRO A 218 15.76 -8.44 2.84
C PRO A 218 14.63 -9.14 3.61
N VAL A 219 14.12 -10.23 3.04
CA VAL A 219 13.25 -11.18 3.72
C VAL A 219 13.71 -12.58 3.34
N TYR A 220 13.74 -13.52 4.30
CA TYR A 220 13.85 -14.94 4.03
C TYR A 220 12.44 -15.53 4.06
N LEU A 221 12.09 -16.28 3.03
CA LEU A 221 10.78 -16.91 2.91
C LEU A 221 10.91 -18.39 3.32
N ASP A 222 10.55 -18.71 4.57
CA ASP A 222 10.63 -20.08 5.10
C ASP A 222 9.83 -21.07 4.23
N SER A 223 8.65 -20.66 3.77
CA SER A 223 7.78 -21.49 2.93
C SER A 223 8.35 -21.81 1.56
N ARG A 224 9.34 -21.04 1.09
CA ARG A 224 9.94 -21.15 -0.25
C ARG A 224 11.42 -21.49 -0.23
N GLY A 225 12.07 -21.39 0.92
CA GLY A 225 13.48 -21.73 1.12
C GLY A 225 14.48 -20.82 0.40
N HIS A 226 14.12 -19.56 0.14
CA HIS A 226 15.02 -18.58 -0.50
C HIS A 226 14.79 -17.15 0.03
N CYS A 227 15.76 -16.27 -0.27
CA CYS A 227 15.68 -14.87 0.05
C CYS A 227 14.92 -14.06 -0.99
N GLN A 228 14.30 -12.97 -0.54
CA GLN A 228 13.60 -12.00 -1.36
C GLN A 228 14.07 -10.58 -1.01
N VAL A 229 14.22 -9.73 -2.01
CA VAL A 229 14.33 -8.28 -1.81
C VAL A 229 12.91 -7.71 -1.89
N THR A 230 12.34 -7.37 -0.73
CA THR A 230 11.03 -6.71 -0.65
C THR A 230 11.18 -5.21 -0.76
N MET A 231 10.25 -4.54 -1.43
CA MET A 231 10.33 -3.10 -1.62
C MET A 231 8.97 -2.42 -1.80
N ASN A 232 8.94 -1.14 -1.41
CA ASN A 232 7.88 -0.20 -1.75
C ASN A 232 8.44 0.90 -2.66
N ILE A 233 7.90 1.01 -3.88
CA ILE A 233 8.20 2.07 -4.83
C ILE A 233 7.16 3.17 -4.63
N LEU A 234 7.55 4.24 -3.93
CA LEU A 234 6.66 5.33 -3.52
C LEU A 234 6.33 6.29 -4.68
N ASN A 235 7.09 6.26 -5.76
CA ASN A 235 6.86 7.05 -6.96
C ASN A 235 7.39 6.33 -8.20
N TYR A 236 6.53 5.53 -8.83
CA TYR A 236 6.88 4.75 -10.03
C TYR A 236 7.14 5.63 -11.27
N LYS A 237 6.61 6.86 -11.30
CA LYS A 237 6.87 7.80 -12.42
C LYS A 237 8.33 8.29 -12.42
N LYS A 238 8.93 8.42 -11.22
CA LYS A 238 10.36 8.77 -11.04
C LYS A 238 11.26 7.54 -11.05
N ASN A 239 10.79 6.42 -10.53
CA ASN A 239 11.50 5.14 -10.45
C ASN A 239 10.67 4.02 -11.11
N PRO A 240 10.70 3.90 -12.46
CA PRO A 240 10.02 2.81 -13.15
C PRO A 240 10.53 1.44 -12.68
N ILE A 241 9.64 0.44 -12.62
CA ILE A 241 9.97 -0.90 -12.12
C ILE A 241 11.16 -1.52 -12.85
N TYR A 242 11.20 -1.43 -14.19
CA TYR A 242 12.30 -2.01 -14.97
C TYR A 242 13.68 -1.55 -14.48
N ARG A 243 13.81 -0.26 -14.14
CA ARG A 243 15.09 0.29 -13.68
C ARG A 243 15.55 -0.35 -12.39
N ILE A 244 14.62 -0.52 -11.45
CA ILE A 244 14.91 -1.16 -10.16
C ILE A 244 15.20 -2.64 -10.37
N PHE A 245 14.39 -3.33 -11.18
CA PHE A 245 14.53 -4.73 -11.51
C PHE A 245 15.91 -5.04 -12.14
N GLU A 246 16.28 -4.27 -13.17
CA GLU A 246 17.60 -4.46 -13.83
C GLU A 246 18.77 -4.10 -12.87
N THR A 247 18.59 -3.13 -11.96
CA THR A 247 19.59 -2.84 -10.94
C THR A 247 19.74 -4.00 -9.95
N VAL A 248 18.63 -4.60 -9.50
CA VAL A 248 18.69 -5.78 -8.63
C VAL A 248 19.40 -6.95 -9.34
N LYS A 249 19.10 -7.22 -10.61
CA LYS A 249 19.80 -8.23 -11.41
C LYS A 249 21.31 -7.94 -11.51
N MET A 250 21.68 -6.70 -11.75
CA MET A 250 23.08 -6.27 -11.81
C MET A 250 23.80 -6.49 -10.47
N GLU A 251 23.15 -6.08 -9.36
CA GLU A 251 23.73 -6.24 -8.02
C GLU A 251 23.80 -7.73 -7.60
N ALA A 252 22.80 -8.54 -7.95
CA ALA A 252 22.80 -9.98 -7.66
C ALA A 252 24.00 -10.70 -8.32
N LYS A 253 24.33 -10.34 -9.57
CA LYS A 253 25.50 -10.89 -10.28
C LYS A 253 26.83 -10.69 -9.55
N ARG A 254 26.98 -9.61 -8.77
CA ARG A 254 28.20 -9.38 -7.94
C ARG A 254 28.40 -10.47 -6.90
N TYR A 255 27.33 -11.14 -6.49
CA TYR A 255 27.32 -12.22 -5.50
C TYR A 255 27.14 -13.60 -6.15
N GLN A 256 27.17 -13.69 -7.49
CA GLN A 256 26.92 -14.93 -8.25
C GLN A 256 25.52 -15.52 -7.94
N VAL A 257 24.54 -14.64 -7.72
CA VAL A 257 23.14 -14.97 -7.42
C VAL A 257 22.27 -14.52 -8.58
N GLU A 258 21.26 -15.32 -8.93
CA GLU A 258 20.31 -15.02 -9.99
C GLU A 258 18.97 -14.56 -9.41
N VAL A 259 18.27 -13.72 -10.19
CA VAL A 259 16.86 -13.40 -9.94
C VAL A 259 16.00 -14.50 -10.54
N THR A 260 15.20 -15.16 -9.73
CA THR A 260 14.35 -16.28 -10.17
C THR A 260 12.95 -15.84 -10.57
N ASN A 261 12.32 -15.00 -9.77
CA ASN A 261 10.98 -14.46 -10.00
C ASN A 261 10.84 -13.05 -9.43
N SER A 262 9.73 -12.42 -9.75
CA SER A 262 9.26 -11.25 -9.02
C SER A 262 7.78 -11.39 -8.65
N GLU A 263 7.33 -10.59 -7.71
CA GLU A 263 5.97 -10.63 -7.17
C GLU A 263 5.43 -9.23 -7.00
N LEU A 264 4.19 -9.03 -7.41
CA LEU A 264 3.44 -7.81 -7.13
C LEU A 264 2.45 -8.08 -5.99
N VAL A 265 2.52 -7.28 -4.93
CA VAL A 265 1.53 -7.30 -3.85
C VAL A 265 0.49 -6.22 -4.09
N GLY A 266 -0.78 -6.61 -4.18
CA GLY A 266 -1.89 -5.72 -4.53
C GLY A 266 -1.95 -5.38 -6.02
N LEU A 267 -2.43 -4.17 -6.35
CA LEU A 267 -2.68 -3.74 -7.72
C LEU A 267 -1.61 -2.78 -8.24
N ILE A 268 -1.47 -2.74 -9.58
CA ILE A 268 -0.52 -1.89 -10.29
C ILE A 268 -1.22 -1.04 -11.36
N PRO A 269 -0.93 0.28 -11.47
CA PRO A 269 -1.40 1.08 -12.59
C PRO A 269 -0.85 0.57 -13.93
N ARG A 270 -1.69 0.54 -14.98
CA ARG A 270 -1.30 0.20 -16.35
C ARG A 270 -0.05 1.00 -16.81
N ASP A 271 0.00 2.30 -16.54
CA ASP A 271 1.13 3.17 -16.90
C ASP A 271 2.48 2.68 -16.35
N THR A 272 2.49 2.03 -15.17
CA THR A 272 3.72 1.46 -14.59
C THR A 272 4.30 0.35 -15.45
N LEU A 273 3.43 -0.54 -15.97
CA LEU A 273 3.82 -1.63 -16.86
C LEU A 273 4.24 -1.10 -18.23
N ILE A 274 3.45 -0.19 -18.81
CA ILE A 274 3.74 0.45 -20.10
C ILE A 274 5.12 1.12 -20.10
N ARG A 275 5.51 1.81 -19.02
CA ARG A 275 6.85 2.41 -18.89
C ARG A 275 7.95 1.36 -18.94
N SER A 276 7.73 0.21 -18.31
CA SER A 276 8.70 -0.89 -18.29
C SER A 276 8.77 -1.59 -19.64
N LEU A 277 7.63 -1.90 -20.26
CA LEU A 277 7.58 -2.54 -21.57
C LEU A 277 8.20 -1.68 -22.66
N ARG A 278 7.99 -0.37 -22.63
CA ARG A 278 8.62 0.57 -23.58
C ARG A 278 10.16 0.47 -23.52
N TYR A 279 10.73 0.31 -22.34
CA TYR A 279 12.17 0.13 -22.19
C TYR A 279 12.63 -1.20 -22.84
N TYR A 280 11.98 -2.32 -22.53
CA TYR A 280 12.37 -3.62 -23.04
C TYR A 280 12.19 -3.74 -24.56
N PHE A 281 11.07 -3.25 -25.10
CA PHE A 281 10.84 -3.24 -26.55
C PHE A 281 11.90 -2.44 -27.28
N LYS A 282 12.24 -1.27 -26.76
CA LYS A 282 13.32 -0.44 -27.31
C LYS A 282 14.67 -1.17 -27.27
N SER A 283 14.97 -1.88 -26.20
CA SER A 283 16.25 -2.63 -26.07
C SER A 283 16.35 -3.82 -27.02
N GLU A 284 15.21 -4.43 -27.39
CA GLU A 284 15.13 -5.54 -28.35
C GLU A 284 14.89 -5.05 -29.81
N GLY A 285 14.78 -3.74 -30.06
CA GLY A 285 14.48 -3.21 -31.38
C GLY A 285 13.05 -3.47 -31.85
N ILE A 286 12.13 -3.75 -30.94
CA ILE A 286 10.72 -4.02 -31.22
C ILE A 286 9.95 -2.70 -31.23
N GLU A 287 9.06 -2.50 -32.22
CA GLU A 287 8.17 -1.35 -32.24
C GLU A 287 7.17 -1.39 -31.08
N PHE A 288 7.05 -0.27 -30.37
CA PHE A 288 6.17 -0.18 -29.20
C PHE A 288 4.76 0.24 -29.61
N ASN A 289 3.78 -0.68 -29.45
CA ASN A 289 2.36 -0.37 -29.56
C ASN A 289 1.82 0.21 -28.26
N LYS A 290 1.21 1.42 -28.32
CA LYS A 290 0.56 2.05 -27.17
C LYS A 290 -0.82 1.46 -26.84
N GLU A 291 -1.45 0.84 -27.84
CA GLU A 291 -2.81 0.28 -27.79
C GLU A 291 -2.83 -1.21 -27.40
N MET A 292 -1.77 -1.71 -26.73
CA MET A 292 -1.75 -3.09 -26.23
C MET A 292 -2.93 -3.38 -25.33
N SER A 293 -3.58 -4.53 -25.55
CA SER A 293 -4.59 -5.09 -24.67
C SER A 293 -4.00 -5.44 -23.30
N PHE A 294 -4.86 -5.64 -22.29
CA PHE A 294 -4.39 -6.09 -20.97
C PHE A 294 -3.71 -7.46 -21.05
N ASP A 295 -4.18 -8.37 -21.92
CA ASP A 295 -3.56 -9.69 -22.14
C ASP A 295 -2.15 -9.57 -22.69
N GLU A 296 -1.92 -8.70 -23.67
CA GLU A 296 -0.60 -8.43 -24.22
C GLU A 296 0.33 -7.82 -23.17
N ILE A 297 -0.16 -6.82 -22.42
CA ILE A 297 0.60 -6.20 -21.33
C ILE A 297 0.99 -7.24 -20.29
N THR A 298 0.06 -8.07 -19.85
CA THR A 298 0.30 -9.16 -18.89
C THR A 298 1.34 -10.15 -19.40
N LYS A 299 1.18 -10.64 -20.64
CA LYS A 299 2.12 -11.56 -21.28
C LYS A 299 3.55 -10.99 -21.29
N TYR A 300 3.72 -9.76 -21.72
CA TYR A 300 5.04 -9.13 -21.79
C TYR A 300 5.58 -8.75 -20.41
N ALA A 301 4.74 -8.35 -19.46
CA ALA A 301 5.16 -8.10 -18.10
C ALA A 301 5.71 -9.36 -17.43
N ILE A 302 5.04 -10.50 -17.60
CA ILE A 302 5.54 -11.81 -17.14
C ILE A 302 6.87 -12.14 -17.81
N LYS A 303 6.99 -11.98 -19.15
CA LYS A 303 8.22 -12.25 -19.88
C LYS A 303 9.42 -11.46 -19.36
N TYR A 304 9.27 -10.14 -19.20
CA TYR A 304 10.41 -9.26 -18.94
C TYR A 304 10.69 -9.02 -17.46
N LEU A 305 9.66 -9.01 -16.62
CA LEU A 305 9.79 -8.78 -15.19
C LEU A 305 9.74 -10.07 -14.36
N VAL A 306 9.61 -11.22 -15.04
CA VAL A 306 9.49 -12.57 -14.45
C VAL A 306 8.46 -12.65 -13.32
N PHE A 307 7.32 -11.98 -13.51
CA PHE A 307 6.25 -12.01 -12.53
C PHE A 307 5.72 -13.42 -12.31
N ARG A 308 5.61 -13.80 -11.04
CA ARG A 308 4.87 -14.97 -10.59
C ARG A 308 3.44 -14.57 -10.24
N ASP A 309 2.48 -15.45 -10.57
CA ASP A 309 1.06 -15.28 -10.21
C ASP A 309 0.47 -13.92 -10.61
N PHE A 310 0.84 -13.45 -11.80
CA PHE A 310 0.39 -12.17 -12.35
C PHE A 310 -0.63 -12.38 -13.46
N ASP A 311 -1.77 -11.72 -13.33
CA ASP A 311 -2.85 -11.72 -14.32
C ASP A 311 -3.41 -10.29 -14.56
N ASN A 312 -4.39 -10.17 -15.43
CA ASN A 312 -5.02 -8.89 -15.76
C ASN A 312 -5.67 -8.22 -14.55
N LEU A 313 -6.18 -8.99 -13.59
CA LEU A 313 -6.86 -8.45 -12.40
C LEU A 313 -5.91 -7.72 -11.46
N LYS A 314 -4.59 -7.93 -11.63
CA LYS A 314 -3.58 -7.13 -10.92
C LYS A 314 -3.41 -5.73 -11.52
N ILE A 315 -3.95 -5.46 -12.71
CA ILE A 315 -3.91 -4.13 -13.35
C ILE A 315 -5.14 -3.33 -12.89
N ILE A 316 -4.91 -2.14 -12.31
CA ILE A 316 -6.00 -1.30 -11.76
C ILE A 316 -7.08 -1.06 -12.81
N GLU A 317 -6.68 -0.60 -14.00
CA GLU A 317 -7.59 -0.21 -15.08
C GLU A 317 -8.37 -1.40 -15.70
N ALA A 318 -7.92 -2.63 -15.47
CA ALA A 318 -8.68 -3.83 -15.87
C ALA A 318 -9.84 -4.19 -14.92
N ASN A 319 -9.95 -3.49 -13.79
CA ASN A 319 -11.00 -3.69 -12.78
C ASN A 319 -12.11 -2.63 -12.84
N ILE A 320 -11.97 -1.66 -13.76
CA ILE A 320 -12.85 -0.51 -13.93
C ILE A 320 -13.90 -0.77 -15.01
#